data_1499ecc0cf4bf133e1a56a6d55d6676d
#
_entry.id   1499ecc0cf4bf133e1a56a6d55d6676d
#
_cell.length_a   1.000
_cell.length_b   1.000
_cell.length_c   1.000
_cell.angle_alpha   90.00
_cell.angle_beta   90.00
_cell.angle_gamma   90.00
#
_symmetry.space_group_name_H-M   'P 1'
#
loop_
_entity.id
_entity.type
_entity.pdbx_description
1 polymer ?
#
loop_
_entity_poly.entity_id
_entity_poly.type
_entity_poly.pdbx_seq_one_letter_code
_entity_poly.pdbx_strand_id
1 'polypeptide(L)'
;MQLPSPQFGGYPAGPPPRRNSPLPWILGGSGALVLAVVVLIGVIYLVDVNRTDNAGGPTGLPAPVPTLSRRPSAPPTPEGTPSQQPSSGAAPQPQDGRVTDPVTGLSFEVPGGSWRVPANLGGSLGIKWTSGVVAVAQSDFDGQGNDWLGNVFTGELPTAYGYNGPASMRSTAATLLQVVEPAFYSPPHQRKIVEDKAIKVGGRDAWLLMIDLDFSEQSAANGWKWKRERAAFVIVDRGAGATPALAYVSVPDNLGLSVADQVIKSLKLS
;
A
#
# COMPACT_ATOMS: atom_id res chain seq x y z
N MET A 1 -11.07 62.93 63.85
CA MET A 1 -12.32 62.23 63.62
C MET A 1 -12.13 61.45 62.31
N GLN A 2 -11.91 60.11 62.39
CA GLN A 2 -11.74 59.24 61.24
C GLN A 2 -13.01 58.41 61.09
N LEU A 3 -13.66 58.54 59.93
CA LEU A 3 -14.85 57.75 59.59
C LEU A 3 -14.50 56.34 59.19
N PRO A 4 -15.24 55.33 59.61
CA PRO A 4 -14.97 53.92 59.22
C PRO A 4 -15.44 53.65 57.78
N SER A 5 -14.61 52.88 57.02
CA SER A 5 -14.90 52.43 55.70
C SER A 5 -15.95 51.27 55.70
N PRO A 6 -16.87 51.21 54.72
CA PRO A 6 -17.89 50.18 54.66
C PRO A 6 -17.23 48.84 54.18
N GLN A 7 -17.44 47.75 54.97
CA GLN A 7 -17.14 46.37 54.56
C GLN A 7 -18.22 45.91 53.56
N PHE A 8 -17.82 45.63 52.34
CA PHE A 8 -18.63 44.88 51.37
C PHE A 8 -18.60 43.42 51.69
N GLY A 9 -19.75 42.85 52.07
CA GLY A 9 -19.94 41.42 52.27
C GLY A 9 -19.71 40.62 50.98
N GLY A 10 -18.82 39.65 51.05
CA GLY A 10 -18.57 38.71 49.95
C GLY A 10 -19.75 37.77 49.75
N TYR A 11 -20.26 37.70 48.54
CA TYR A 11 -21.24 36.69 48.13
C TYR A 11 -20.54 35.30 48.11
N PRO A 12 -21.20 34.22 48.55
CA PRO A 12 -20.65 32.88 48.40
C PRO A 12 -20.56 32.52 46.93
N ALA A 13 -19.39 32.05 46.48
CA ALA A 13 -19.17 31.55 45.14
C ALA A 13 -20.08 30.35 44.87
N GLY A 14 -20.93 30.45 43.85
CA GLY A 14 -21.74 29.34 43.38
C GLY A 14 -20.90 28.17 42.88
N PRO A 15 -21.43 26.92 42.90
CA PRO A 15 -20.68 25.75 42.42
C PRO A 15 -20.27 25.92 40.95
N PRO A 16 -19.07 25.44 40.56
CA PRO A 16 -18.62 25.54 39.20
C PRO A 16 -19.55 24.79 38.24
N PRO A 17 -19.75 25.28 37.02
CA PRO A 17 -20.61 24.63 36.04
C PRO A 17 -20.03 23.23 35.71
N ARG A 18 -20.88 22.21 35.77
CA ARG A 18 -20.54 20.86 35.36
C ARG A 18 -20.17 20.88 33.87
N ARG A 19 -18.91 20.62 33.53
CA ARG A 19 -18.48 20.31 32.17
C ARG A 19 -19.17 19.02 31.74
N ASN A 20 -20.15 19.11 30.87
CA ASN A 20 -20.67 17.96 30.14
C ASN A 20 -19.56 17.48 29.21
N SER A 21 -18.95 16.36 29.52
CA SER A 21 -18.00 15.69 28.61
C SER A 21 -18.77 15.15 27.42
N PRO A 22 -18.38 15.43 26.17
CA PRO A 22 -19.03 14.89 24.98
C PRO A 22 -18.55 13.45 24.64
N LEU A 23 -18.01 12.71 25.62
CA LEU A 23 -17.31 11.44 25.42
C LEU A 23 -18.15 10.23 24.94
N PRO A 24 -19.47 10.11 25.13
CA PRO A 24 -20.15 8.88 24.69
C PRO A 24 -20.54 8.85 23.19
N TRP A 25 -20.48 9.97 22.47
CA TRP A 25 -20.89 10.02 21.06
C TRP A 25 -19.74 9.74 20.06
N ILE A 26 -18.50 9.90 20.47
CA ILE A 26 -17.33 9.70 19.61
C ILE A 26 -16.99 8.19 19.48
N LEU A 27 -17.30 7.38 20.50
CA LEU A 27 -17.06 5.92 20.47
C LEU A 27 -18.13 5.15 19.68
N GLY A 28 -19.31 5.71 19.43
CA GLY A 28 -20.38 5.07 18.65
C GLY A 28 -20.26 5.29 17.13
N GLY A 29 -19.64 6.38 16.69
CA GLY A 29 -19.57 6.77 15.27
C GLY A 29 -18.44 6.09 14.51
N SER A 30 -17.30 5.86 15.14
CA SER A 30 -16.13 5.24 14.51
C SER A 30 -16.29 3.74 14.28
N GLY A 31 -16.98 3.03 15.19
CA GLY A 31 -17.25 1.59 15.05
C GLY A 31 -18.17 1.24 13.88
N ALA A 32 -19.17 2.09 13.60
CA ALA A 32 -20.10 1.86 12.49
C ALA A 32 -19.45 2.06 11.10
N LEU A 33 -18.50 3.00 11.01
CA LEU A 33 -17.81 3.30 9.76
C LEU A 33 -16.76 2.22 9.43
N VAL A 34 -16.05 1.71 10.44
CA VAL A 34 -15.12 0.58 10.28
C VAL A 34 -15.87 -0.69 9.89
N LEU A 35 -17.03 -0.97 10.51
CA LEU A 35 -17.87 -2.12 10.15
C LEU A 35 -18.41 -2.01 8.71
N ALA A 36 -18.81 -0.82 8.27
CA ALA A 36 -19.27 -0.61 6.90
C ALA A 36 -18.15 -0.84 5.86
N VAL A 37 -16.92 -0.41 6.15
CA VAL A 37 -15.76 -0.63 5.27
C VAL A 37 -15.38 -2.10 5.24
N VAL A 38 -15.36 -2.80 6.38
CA VAL A 38 -15.07 -4.25 6.47
C VAL A 38 -16.14 -5.06 5.74
N VAL A 39 -17.43 -4.71 5.86
CA VAL A 39 -18.52 -5.36 5.14
C VAL A 39 -18.41 -5.11 3.63
N LEU A 40 -18.03 -3.91 3.21
CA LEU A 40 -17.87 -3.56 1.79
C LEU A 40 -16.69 -4.31 1.15
N ILE A 41 -15.57 -4.44 1.87
CA ILE A 41 -14.41 -5.24 1.45
C ILE A 41 -14.79 -6.73 1.42
N GLY A 42 -15.52 -7.24 2.41
CA GLY A 42 -15.99 -8.61 2.45
C GLY A 42 -16.96 -8.95 1.29
N VAL A 43 -17.86 -8.04 0.93
CA VAL A 43 -18.77 -8.21 -0.20
C VAL A 43 -18.02 -8.20 -1.54
N ILE A 44 -17.04 -7.31 -1.71
CA ILE A 44 -16.21 -7.28 -2.93
C ILE A 44 -15.41 -8.59 -3.05
N TYR A 45 -14.84 -9.09 -1.96
CA TYR A 45 -14.09 -10.35 -1.96
C TYR A 45 -14.99 -11.56 -2.28
N LEU A 46 -16.19 -11.63 -1.71
CA LEU A 46 -17.15 -12.71 -1.97
C LEU A 46 -17.70 -12.67 -3.41
N VAL A 47 -17.85 -11.49 -4.01
CA VAL A 47 -18.31 -11.35 -5.41
C VAL A 47 -17.21 -11.78 -6.37
N ASP A 48 -15.94 -11.52 -6.06
CA ASP A 48 -14.80 -11.90 -6.91
C ASP A 48 -14.54 -13.41 -6.85
N VAL A 49 -14.60 -14.02 -5.66
CA VAL A 49 -14.49 -15.48 -5.48
C VAL A 49 -15.63 -16.24 -6.18
N ASN A 50 -16.86 -15.72 -6.16
CA ASN A 50 -18.00 -16.35 -6.82
C ASN A 50 -18.00 -16.19 -8.36
N ARG A 51 -17.21 -15.28 -8.93
CA ARG A 51 -17.05 -15.14 -10.38
C ARG A 51 -16.09 -16.15 -11.00
N THR A 52 -15.18 -16.72 -10.21
CA THR A 52 -14.23 -17.74 -10.69
C THR A 52 -14.80 -19.15 -10.76
N ASP A 53 -15.92 -19.44 -10.08
CA ASP A 53 -16.49 -20.80 -10.03
C ASP A 53 -17.61 -21.09 -11.04
N ASN A 54 -17.97 -20.16 -11.92
CA ASN A 54 -19.08 -20.29 -12.88
C ASN A 54 -18.64 -20.44 -14.36
N ALA A 55 -17.46 -21.00 -14.63
CA ALA A 55 -17.05 -21.44 -15.97
C ALA A 55 -17.26 -22.96 -16.16
N GLY A 56 -18.45 -23.45 -15.80
CA GLY A 56 -18.92 -24.79 -16.12
C GLY A 56 -19.71 -24.76 -17.42
N GLY A 57 -19.06 -25.08 -18.54
CA GLY A 57 -19.73 -25.29 -19.83
C GLY A 57 -20.44 -26.64 -19.92
N PRO A 58 -21.45 -26.77 -20.81
CA PRO A 58 -22.35 -27.91 -20.84
C PRO A 58 -21.71 -29.18 -21.42
N THR A 59 -22.08 -30.31 -20.82
CA THR A 59 -21.79 -31.69 -21.28
C THR A 59 -22.33 -31.94 -22.69
N GLY A 60 -21.41 -32.14 -23.64
CA GLY A 60 -21.69 -32.66 -24.97
C GLY A 60 -21.21 -34.12 -25.12
N LEU A 61 -22.06 -34.96 -25.67
CA LEU A 61 -21.90 -36.40 -25.94
C LEU A 61 -20.69 -36.72 -26.85
N PRO A 62 -20.14 -37.96 -26.79
CA PRO A 62 -18.94 -38.33 -27.54
C PRO A 62 -19.26 -38.61 -29.02
N ALA A 63 -18.48 -38.02 -29.91
CA ALA A 63 -18.47 -38.33 -31.34
C ALA A 63 -17.33 -39.31 -31.70
N PRO A 64 -17.46 -40.09 -32.76
CA PRO A 64 -16.67 -41.30 -33.04
C PRO A 64 -15.26 -41.00 -33.57
N VAL A 65 -14.35 -41.92 -33.25
CA VAL A 65 -12.93 -41.92 -33.60
C VAL A 65 -12.75 -42.12 -35.13
N PRO A 66 -11.94 -41.30 -35.82
CA PRO A 66 -11.44 -41.66 -37.16
C PRO A 66 -10.05 -42.25 -37.05
N THR A 67 -9.90 -43.32 -37.82
CA THR A 67 -8.79 -44.22 -38.03
C THR A 67 -7.54 -43.52 -38.53
N LEU A 68 -6.39 -43.98 -38.03
CA LEU A 68 -5.02 -43.60 -38.38
C LEU A 68 -4.71 -43.78 -39.86
N SER A 69 -4.31 -42.74 -40.55
CA SER A 69 -3.50 -42.80 -41.77
C SER A 69 -2.08 -42.34 -41.48
N ARG A 70 -1.14 -43.28 -41.60
CA ARG A 70 0.30 -43.03 -41.50
C ARG A 70 0.75 -42.17 -42.67
N ARG A 71 1.41 -41.07 -42.40
CA ARG A 71 2.13 -40.23 -43.36
C ARG A 71 3.62 -40.24 -43.03
N PRO A 72 4.54 -40.26 -44.04
CA PRO A 72 5.97 -40.46 -43.85
C PRO A 72 6.63 -39.28 -43.15
N SER A 73 7.63 -39.61 -42.34
CA SER A 73 8.49 -38.70 -41.57
C SER A 73 9.24 -37.70 -42.46
N ALA A 74 9.12 -36.41 -42.13
CA ALA A 74 10.00 -35.36 -42.62
C ALA A 74 11.25 -35.25 -41.73
N PRO A 75 12.40 -34.78 -42.24
CA PRO A 75 13.65 -34.68 -41.50
C PRO A 75 13.57 -33.61 -40.40
N PRO A 76 14.38 -33.73 -39.29
CA PRO A 76 14.32 -32.83 -38.15
C PRO A 76 14.81 -31.41 -38.52
N THR A 77 13.96 -30.44 -38.28
CA THR A 77 14.31 -29.01 -38.26
C THR A 77 15.10 -28.71 -36.97
N PRO A 78 16.17 -27.88 -36.99
CA PRO A 78 16.92 -27.56 -35.79
C PRO A 78 16.03 -26.91 -34.77
N GLU A 79 16.03 -27.40 -33.54
CA GLU A 79 15.32 -26.86 -32.36
C GLU A 79 15.80 -25.44 -32.10
N GLY A 80 14.90 -24.48 -32.36
CA GLY A 80 15.04 -23.11 -31.87
C GLY A 80 15.06 -23.13 -30.34
N THR A 81 16.03 -22.45 -29.77
CA THR A 81 16.15 -22.18 -28.34
C THR A 81 14.78 -21.78 -27.76
N PRO A 82 14.28 -22.44 -26.70
CA PRO A 82 13.02 -22.07 -26.11
C PRO A 82 13.15 -20.64 -25.57
N SER A 83 12.48 -19.68 -26.20
CA SER A 83 12.19 -18.38 -25.56
C SER A 83 11.43 -18.70 -24.29
N GLN A 84 12.04 -18.50 -23.14
CA GLN A 84 11.36 -18.58 -21.86
C GLN A 84 10.31 -17.48 -21.84
N GLN A 85 9.08 -17.85 -22.16
CA GLN A 85 7.91 -17.04 -21.90
C GLN A 85 7.81 -16.85 -20.39
N PRO A 86 7.80 -15.60 -19.85
CA PRO A 86 7.75 -15.40 -18.41
C PRO A 86 6.51 -16.07 -17.85
N SER A 87 6.71 -16.99 -16.91
CA SER A 87 5.63 -17.65 -16.16
C SER A 87 4.79 -16.59 -15.49
N SER A 88 3.53 -16.48 -15.88
CA SER A 88 2.54 -15.60 -15.25
C SER A 88 2.38 -15.98 -13.78
N GLY A 89 3.01 -15.23 -12.86
CA GLY A 89 2.77 -15.38 -11.43
C GLY A 89 3.95 -15.17 -10.47
N ALA A 90 5.19 -15.38 -10.88
CA ALA A 90 6.32 -15.16 -9.99
C ALA A 90 6.74 -13.68 -9.94
N ALA A 91 6.98 -13.16 -8.75
CA ALA A 91 7.50 -11.80 -8.59
C ALA A 91 8.89 -11.67 -9.26
N PRO A 92 9.20 -10.55 -9.96
CA PRO A 92 10.48 -10.37 -10.62
C PRO A 92 11.61 -10.38 -9.61
N GLN A 93 12.66 -11.16 -9.92
CA GLN A 93 13.85 -11.27 -9.09
C GLN A 93 14.83 -10.12 -9.39
N PRO A 94 15.61 -9.69 -8.40
CA PRO A 94 16.63 -8.66 -8.59
C PRO A 94 17.67 -9.09 -9.64
N GLN A 95 18.01 -8.15 -10.53
CA GLN A 95 19.15 -8.26 -11.44
C GLN A 95 20.11 -7.11 -11.11
N ASP A 96 21.37 -7.40 -10.90
CA ASP A 96 22.40 -6.42 -10.50
C ASP A 96 21.98 -5.54 -9.31
N GLY A 97 21.31 -6.14 -8.33
CA GLY A 97 20.84 -5.46 -7.13
C GLY A 97 19.59 -4.58 -7.34
N ARG A 98 18.95 -4.65 -8.51
CA ARG A 98 17.71 -3.89 -8.82
C ARG A 98 16.54 -4.81 -9.12
N VAL A 99 15.36 -4.42 -8.68
CA VAL A 99 14.09 -4.99 -9.15
C VAL A 99 13.50 -4.04 -10.19
N THR A 100 13.09 -4.62 -11.33
CA THR A 100 12.36 -3.89 -12.39
C THR A 100 10.94 -4.42 -12.48
N ASP A 101 9.98 -3.52 -12.45
CA ASP A 101 8.58 -3.82 -12.66
C ASP A 101 8.33 -4.10 -14.16
N PRO A 102 7.90 -5.31 -14.51
CA PRO A 102 7.72 -5.70 -15.91
C PRO A 102 6.53 -4.99 -16.60
N VAL A 103 5.61 -4.42 -15.82
CA VAL A 103 4.39 -3.75 -16.35
C VAL A 103 4.63 -2.26 -16.55
N THR A 104 5.28 -1.61 -15.60
CA THR A 104 5.48 -0.17 -15.63
C THR A 104 6.85 0.27 -16.13
N GLY A 105 7.85 -0.62 -16.09
CA GLY A 105 9.25 -0.27 -16.33
C GLY A 105 9.91 0.47 -15.17
N LEU A 106 9.18 0.71 -14.07
CA LEU A 106 9.75 1.36 -12.90
C LEU A 106 10.69 0.40 -12.17
N SER A 107 11.87 0.88 -11.79
CA SER A 107 12.86 0.04 -11.11
C SER A 107 13.48 0.76 -9.92
N PHE A 108 13.95 -0.01 -8.93
CA PHE A 108 14.60 0.50 -7.72
C PHE A 108 15.72 -0.44 -7.26
N GLU A 109 16.70 0.10 -6.52
CA GLU A 109 17.74 -0.70 -5.88
C GLU A 109 17.17 -1.40 -4.65
N VAL A 110 17.44 -2.72 -4.53
CA VAL A 110 17.02 -3.50 -3.37
C VAL A 110 17.81 -3.01 -2.15
N PRO A 111 17.15 -2.64 -1.06
CA PRO A 111 17.84 -2.30 0.16
C PRO A 111 18.65 -3.49 0.68
N GLY A 112 19.79 -3.23 1.30
CA GLY A 112 20.62 -4.27 1.90
C GLY A 112 19.96 -4.96 3.10
N GLY A 113 20.57 -6.06 3.55
CA GLY A 113 20.15 -6.77 4.78
C GLY A 113 19.00 -7.76 4.55
N SER A 114 17.93 -7.64 5.33
CA SER A 114 16.83 -8.63 5.37
C SER A 114 15.77 -8.47 4.28
N TRP A 115 15.95 -7.54 3.34
CA TRP A 115 14.99 -7.30 2.27
C TRP A 115 15.02 -8.44 1.24
N ARG A 116 13.85 -8.95 0.88
CA ARG A 116 13.69 -10.06 -0.05
C ARG A 116 12.45 -9.89 -0.92
N VAL A 117 12.45 -10.49 -2.08
CA VAL A 117 11.25 -10.61 -2.92
C VAL A 117 10.25 -11.54 -2.22
N PRO A 118 9.00 -11.12 -2.00
CA PRO A 118 7.99 -11.99 -1.41
C PRO A 118 7.56 -13.07 -2.40
N ALA A 119 7.12 -14.22 -1.87
CA ALA A 119 6.59 -15.31 -2.69
C ALA A 119 5.32 -14.89 -3.47
N ASN A 120 4.55 -13.96 -2.91
CA ASN A 120 3.35 -13.40 -3.52
C ASN A 120 3.33 -11.90 -3.28
N LEU A 121 3.09 -11.12 -4.33
CA LEU A 121 2.98 -9.66 -4.24
C LEU A 121 1.60 -9.21 -3.80
N GLY A 122 0.57 -10.01 -4.11
CA GLY A 122 -0.80 -9.68 -3.77
C GLY A 122 -1.32 -8.44 -4.49
N GLY A 123 -2.34 -7.85 -3.90
CA GLY A 123 -2.95 -6.60 -4.31
C GLY A 123 -3.96 -6.16 -3.27
N SER A 124 -4.19 -4.88 -3.16
CA SER A 124 -5.15 -4.31 -2.21
C SER A 124 -5.66 -2.97 -2.72
N LEU A 125 -6.87 -2.59 -2.34
CA LEU A 125 -7.47 -1.30 -2.68
C LEU A 125 -7.54 -1.04 -4.19
N GLY A 126 -7.71 -2.09 -4.99
CA GLY A 126 -7.68 -2.02 -6.45
C GLY A 126 -6.28 -1.87 -7.06
N ILE A 127 -5.23 -1.77 -6.24
CA ILE A 127 -3.84 -1.72 -6.69
C ILE A 127 -3.32 -3.15 -6.83
N LYS A 128 -2.84 -3.51 -8.01
CA LYS A 128 -2.13 -4.76 -8.27
C LYS A 128 -0.64 -4.48 -8.27
N TRP A 129 0.06 -5.04 -7.29
CA TRP A 129 1.51 -4.94 -7.23
C TRP A 129 2.15 -5.90 -8.23
N THR A 130 3.06 -5.42 -9.03
CA THR A 130 3.71 -6.17 -10.12
C THR A 130 5.19 -6.40 -9.88
N SER A 131 5.77 -5.67 -8.91
CA SER A 131 7.08 -5.99 -8.35
C SER A 131 7.20 -5.49 -6.90
N GLY A 132 8.20 -5.96 -6.17
CA GLY A 132 8.46 -5.45 -4.82
C GLY A 132 9.37 -6.31 -3.98
N VAL A 133 9.76 -5.76 -2.83
CA VAL A 133 10.53 -6.42 -1.79
C VAL A 133 9.93 -6.11 -0.42
N VAL A 134 10.14 -7.01 0.53
CA VAL A 134 9.69 -6.88 1.91
C VAL A 134 10.80 -7.22 2.89
N ALA A 135 10.73 -6.65 4.09
CA ALA A 135 11.53 -7.06 5.25
C ALA A 135 10.64 -7.15 6.49
N VAL A 136 10.88 -8.14 7.35
CA VAL A 136 10.13 -8.29 8.61
C VAL A 136 10.69 -7.31 9.64
N ALA A 137 9.87 -6.36 10.06
CA ALA A 137 10.16 -5.45 11.16
C ALA A 137 9.90 -6.10 12.52
N GLN A 138 8.79 -6.83 12.61
CA GLN A 138 8.44 -7.63 13.79
C GLN A 138 7.54 -8.80 13.38
N SER A 139 7.94 -10.01 13.76
CA SER A 139 7.08 -11.18 13.61
C SER A 139 6.01 -11.20 14.69
N ASP A 140 4.83 -11.69 14.32
CA ASP A 140 3.70 -11.88 15.24
C ASP A 140 3.42 -10.63 16.11
N PHE A 141 3.34 -9.44 15.46
CA PHE A 141 3.24 -8.17 16.19
C PHE A 141 1.93 -8.03 16.98
N ASP A 142 0.89 -8.75 16.58
CA ASP A 142 -0.45 -8.70 17.16
C ASP A 142 -0.81 -9.95 17.98
N GLY A 143 0.09 -10.93 18.12
CA GLY A 143 -0.15 -12.20 18.81
C GLY A 143 -1.11 -13.14 18.08
N GLN A 144 -1.38 -12.88 16.79
CA GLN A 144 -2.26 -13.68 15.92
C GLN A 144 -1.52 -14.29 14.73
N GLY A 145 -0.19 -14.19 14.71
CA GLY A 145 0.66 -14.69 13.64
C GLY A 145 0.89 -13.70 12.50
N ASN A 146 0.46 -12.44 12.63
CA ASN A 146 0.71 -11.42 11.61
C ASN A 146 2.07 -10.75 11.83
N ASP A 147 2.83 -10.59 10.75
CA ASP A 147 4.09 -9.86 10.75
C ASP A 147 3.88 -8.39 10.40
N TRP A 148 4.61 -7.49 11.11
CA TRP A 148 4.73 -6.11 10.66
C TRP A 148 5.91 -5.99 9.69
N LEU A 149 5.63 -5.46 8.50
CA LEU A 149 6.58 -5.49 7.38
C LEU A 149 6.99 -4.08 6.97
N GLY A 150 8.27 -3.89 6.66
CA GLY A 150 8.68 -2.88 5.70
C GLY A 150 8.47 -3.40 4.29
N ASN A 151 8.08 -2.53 3.36
CA ASN A 151 7.83 -2.91 1.97
C ASN A 151 8.23 -1.82 0.98
N VAL A 152 8.58 -2.27 -0.22
CA VAL A 152 8.69 -1.45 -1.43
C VAL A 152 7.93 -2.19 -2.50
N PHE A 153 6.85 -1.62 -2.99
CA PHE A 153 6.02 -2.20 -4.04
C PHE A 153 5.89 -1.24 -5.22
N THR A 154 5.82 -1.79 -6.43
CA THR A 154 5.53 -1.02 -7.64
C THR A 154 4.42 -1.69 -8.44
N GLY A 155 3.70 -0.89 -9.22
CA GLY A 155 2.61 -1.33 -10.05
C GLY A 155 1.99 -0.17 -10.82
N GLU A 156 0.92 -0.43 -11.55
CA GLU A 156 0.13 0.62 -12.17
C GLU A 156 -0.79 1.31 -11.15
N LEU A 157 -0.92 2.63 -11.27
CA LEU A 157 -1.88 3.40 -10.50
C LEU A 157 -3.29 3.20 -11.07
N PRO A 158 -4.25 2.65 -10.32
CA PRO A 158 -5.61 2.49 -10.84
C PRO A 158 -6.29 3.83 -11.15
N THR A 159 -7.11 3.84 -12.19
CA THR A 159 -7.87 5.02 -12.63
C THR A 159 -8.81 5.58 -11.55
N ALA A 160 -9.27 4.71 -10.63
CA ALA A 160 -10.12 5.09 -9.50
C ALA A 160 -9.51 6.16 -8.59
N TYR A 161 -8.18 6.33 -8.60
CA TYR A 161 -7.50 7.36 -7.82
C TYR A 161 -7.48 8.74 -8.47
N GLY A 162 -8.14 8.91 -9.62
CA GLY A 162 -8.39 10.22 -10.21
C GLY A 162 -7.20 10.87 -10.91
N TYR A 163 -6.20 10.08 -11.35
CA TYR A 163 -5.12 10.61 -12.16
C TYR A 163 -5.65 11.09 -13.52
N ASN A 164 -5.34 12.35 -13.84
CA ASN A 164 -5.72 12.99 -15.09
C ASN A 164 -4.56 13.87 -15.61
N GLY A 165 -3.41 13.23 -15.82
CA GLY A 165 -2.18 13.89 -16.26
C GLY A 165 -1.35 14.50 -15.11
N PRO A 166 -0.16 15.05 -15.44
CA PRO A 166 0.82 15.51 -14.44
C PRO A 166 0.29 16.56 -13.46
N ALA A 167 -0.61 17.44 -13.89
CA ALA A 167 -1.21 18.47 -13.02
C ALA A 167 -2.07 17.90 -11.87
N SER A 168 -2.57 16.66 -12.01
CA SER A 168 -3.40 16.01 -10.99
C SER A 168 -2.59 15.16 -9.99
N MET A 169 -1.30 14.95 -10.18
CA MET A 169 -0.49 14.04 -9.35
C MET A 169 -0.58 14.35 -7.86
N ARG A 170 -0.57 15.61 -7.47
CA ARG A 170 -0.66 16.02 -6.07
C ARG A 170 -1.99 15.59 -5.44
N SER A 171 -3.10 15.88 -6.10
CA SER A 171 -4.42 15.49 -5.62
C SER A 171 -4.59 13.97 -5.62
N THR A 172 -4.05 13.28 -6.62
CA THR A 172 -4.03 11.82 -6.68
C THR A 172 -3.25 11.21 -5.52
N ALA A 173 -2.06 11.75 -5.19
CA ALA A 173 -1.27 11.31 -4.04
C ALA A 173 -2.00 11.53 -2.71
N ALA A 174 -2.71 12.66 -2.56
CA ALA A 174 -3.55 12.92 -1.40
C ALA A 174 -4.72 11.92 -1.30
N THR A 175 -5.36 11.56 -2.41
CA THR A 175 -6.41 10.53 -2.46
C THR A 175 -5.86 9.16 -2.06
N LEU A 176 -4.68 8.76 -2.60
CA LEU A 176 -4.00 7.54 -2.20
C LEU A 176 -3.79 7.49 -0.69
N LEU A 177 -3.24 8.56 -0.10
CA LEU A 177 -3.00 8.63 1.34
C LEU A 177 -4.28 8.42 2.15
N GLN A 178 -5.39 9.09 1.78
CA GLN A 178 -6.67 8.97 2.48
C GLN A 178 -7.24 7.55 2.46
N VAL A 179 -6.94 6.76 1.42
CA VAL A 179 -7.44 5.39 1.27
C VAL A 179 -6.49 4.37 1.88
N VAL A 180 -5.18 4.54 1.65
CA VAL A 180 -4.15 3.57 2.07
C VAL A 180 -3.88 3.64 3.58
N GLU A 181 -3.81 4.85 4.15
CA GLU A 181 -3.47 5.01 5.57
C GLU A 181 -4.41 4.25 6.50
N PRO A 182 -5.74 4.39 6.46
CA PRO A 182 -6.62 3.66 7.35
C PRO A 182 -6.68 2.15 7.06
N ALA A 183 -6.34 1.72 5.85
CA ALA A 183 -6.36 0.32 5.45
C ALA A 183 -5.10 -0.45 5.86
N PHE A 184 -3.93 0.21 5.82
CA PHE A 184 -2.64 -0.43 6.09
C PHE A 184 -2.11 -0.14 7.48
N TYR A 185 -2.55 0.95 8.10
CA TYR A 185 -2.05 1.43 9.40
C TYR A 185 -3.20 1.51 10.41
N SER A 186 -3.80 0.36 10.71
CA SER A 186 -4.94 0.26 11.62
C SER A 186 -4.67 0.71 13.07
N PRO A 187 -3.48 0.53 13.68
CA PRO A 187 -3.23 1.03 15.02
C PRO A 187 -3.27 2.57 15.07
N PRO A 188 -3.80 3.17 16.15
CA PRO A 188 -3.78 4.62 16.34
C PRO A 188 -2.36 5.19 16.24
N HIS A 189 -2.21 6.29 15.50
CA HIS A 189 -0.93 6.94 15.27
C HIS A 189 -1.10 8.43 15.00
N GLN A 190 0.01 9.18 15.09
CA GLN A 190 0.08 10.57 14.63
C GLN A 190 0.79 10.62 13.28
N ARG A 191 0.27 11.45 12.38
CA ARG A 191 0.85 11.64 11.05
C ARG A 191 1.50 13.00 10.91
N LYS A 192 2.68 13.00 10.25
CA LYS A 192 3.36 14.23 9.80
C LYS A 192 3.72 14.10 8.33
N ILE A 193 3.35 15.08 7.50
CA ILE A 193 3.84 15.16 6.12
C ILE A 193 5.30 15.62 6.16
N VAL A 194 6.19 14.86 5.53
CA VAL A 194 7.62 15.12 5.43
C VAL A 194 7.93 15.79 4.09
N GLU A 195 7.35 15.26 3.01
CA GLU A 195 7.55 15.77 1.65
C GLU A 195 6.21 15.73 0.89
N ASP A 196 5.90 16.79 0.15
CA ASP A 196 4.76 16.88 -0.78
C ASP A 196 5.22 17.75 -1.95
N LYS A 197 5.87 17.13 -2.96
CA LYS A 197 6.56 17.90 -4.00
C LYS A 197 6.65 17.17 -5.34
N ALA A 198 6.78 17.96 -6.40
CA ALA A 198 7.16 17.46 -7.72
C ALA A 198 8.62 17.00 -7.72
N ILE A 199 8.89 15.89 -8.38
CA ILE A 199 10.23 15.33 -8.61
C ILE A 199 10.35 14.83 -10.05
N LYS A 200 11.54 14.31 -10.41
CA LYS A 200 11.75 13.61 -11.70
C LYS A 200 12.23 12.18 -11.43
N VAL A 201 11.69 11.22 -12.18
CA VAL A 201 12.12 9.83 -12.20
C VAL A 201 12.39 9.41 -13.63
N GLY A 202 13.66 9.10 -13.96
CA GLY A 202 14.03 8.78 -15.35
C GLY A 202 13.74 9.92 -16.35
N GLY A 203 13.80 11.18 -15.90
CA GLY A 203 13.45 12.36 -16.71
C GLY A 203 11.94 12.64 -16.82
N ARG A 204 11.07 11.73 -16.39
CA ARG A 204 9.62 11.90 -16.40
C ARG A 204 9.13 12.72 -15.21
N ASP A 205 8.01 13.40 -15.37
CA ASP A 205 7.32 14.08 -14.27
C ASP A 205 6.85 13.06 -13.25
N ALA A 206 7.05 13.38 -11.97
CA ALA A 206 6.62 12.54 -10.86
C ALA A 206 6.23 13.41 -9.65
N TRP A 207 5.45 12.83 -8.76
CA TRP A 207 5.07 13.44 -7.48
C TRP A 207 5.46 12.54 -6.33
N LEU A 208 6.14 13.12 -5.34
CA LEU A 208 6.47 12.46 -4.07
C LEU A 208 5.58 13.02 -2.97
N LEU A 209 4.82 12.15 -2.33
CA LEU A 209 4.19 12.39 -1.04
C LEU A 209 4.82 11.44 -0.01
N MET A 210 5.49 11.98 1.00
CA MET A 210 6.15 11.23 2.07
C MET A 210 5.60 11.68 3.41
N ILE A 211 5.30 10.72 4.27
CA ILE A 211 4.79 10.94 5.63
C ILE A 211 5.60 10.15 6.65
N ASP A 212 5.68 10.66 7.86
CA ASP A 212 6.09 9.90 9.05
C ASP A 212 4.83 9.63 9.90
N LEU A 213 4.69 8.38 10.32
CA LEU A 213 3.67 7.88 11.23
C LEU A 213 4.34 7.59 12.57
N ASP A 214 3.79 8.11 13.67
CA ASP A 214 4.30 7.90 15.03
C ASP A 214 3.35 6.99 15.80
N PHE A 215 3.83 5.78 16.12
CA PHE A 215 3.15 4.75 16.88
C PHE A 215 3.72 4.60 18.30
N SER A 216 4.51 5.57 18.78
CA SER A 216 5.27 5.45 20.05
C SER A 216 4.40 5.05 21.24
N GLU A 217 3.16 5.57 21.32
CA GLU A 217 2.21 5.23 22.38
C GLU A 217 1.78 3.76 22.28
N GLN A 218 1.40 3.31 21.10
CA GLN A 218 0.98 1.94 20.83
C GLN A 218 2.12 0.95 21.00
N SER A 219 3.32 1.32 20.55
CA SER A 219 4.52 0.52 20.70
C SER A 219 4.90 0.31 22.17
N ALA A 220 4.79 1.35 22.98
CA ALA A 220 5.03 1.24 24.42
C ALA A 220 4.00 0.34 25.12
N ALA A 221 2.72 0.44 24.72
CA ALA A 221 1.63 -0.36 25.31
C ALA A 221 1.72 -1.84 24.93
N ASN A 222 2.19 -2.15 23.70
CA ASN A 222 2.18 -3.52 23.16
C ASN A 222 3.57 -4.17 23.10
N GLY A 223 4.63 -3.47 23.52
CA GLY A 223 6.00 -4.00 23.49
C GLY A 223 6.56 -4.17 22.07
N TRP A 224 6.12 -3.33 21.12
CA TRP A 224 6.60 -3.42 19.75
C TRP A 224 8.05 -2.95 19.62
N LYS A 225 8.77 -3.52 18.64
CA LYS A 225 10.20 -3.25 18.39
C LYS A 225 10.43 -2.00 17.56
N TRP A 226 9.39 -1.41 16.99
CA TRP A 226 9.40 -0.21 16.17
C TRP A 226 8.43 0.83 16.75
N LYS A 227 8.69 2.10 16.50
CA LYS A 227 7.90 3.22 17.04
C LYS A 227 7.42 4.16 15.96
N ARG A 228 8.16 4.27 14.86
CA ARG A 228 7.85 5.17 13.75
C ARG A 228 7.94 4.41 12.45
N GLU A 229 7.21 4.90 11.47
CA GLU A 229 7.25 4.37 10.12
C GLU A 229 7.23 5.51 9.11
N ARG A 230 8.10 5.43 8.11
CA ARG A 230 8.12 6.35 6.98
C ARG A 230 7.43 5.70 5.81
N ALA A 231 6.35 6.31 5.33
CA ALA A 231 5.64 5.87 4.15
C ALA A 231 5.74 6.91 3.04
N ALA A 232 5.84 6.45 1.79
CA ALA A 232 5.91 7.32 0.63
C ALA A 232 5.14 6.74 -0.56
N PHE A 233 4.49 7.64 -1.30
CA PHE A 233 3.89 7.38 -2.60
C PHE A 233 4.66 8.17 -3.65
N VAL A 234 5.12 7.50 -4.71
CA VAL A 234 5.71 8.15 -5.87
C VAL A 234 4.86 7.80 -7.08
N ILE A 235 4.18 8.80 -7.63
CA ILE A 235 3.40 8.68 -8.88
C ILE A 235 4.28 9.17 -10.01
N VAL A 236 4.49 8.35 -11.04
CA VAL A 236 5.34 8.70 -12.20
C VAL A 236 4.50 8.73 -13.46
N ASP A 237 4.49 9.85 -14.17
CA ASP A 237 3.87 9.96 -15.48
C ASP A 237 4.68 9.19 -16.53
N ARG A 238 4.02 8.25 -17.20
CA ARG A 238 4.64 7.44 -18.25
C ARG A 238 4.43 8.01 -19.66
N GLY A 239 3.74 9.16 -19.75
CA GLY A 239 3.41 9.83 -21.00
C GLY A 239 2.01 9.53 -21.50
N ALA A 240 1.65 10.17 -22.60
CA ALA A 240 0.30 10.12 -23.15
C ALA A 240 -0.16 8.68 -23.46
N GLY A 241 -1.34 8.33 -22.96
CA GLY A 241 -2.00 7.04 -23.19
C GLY A 241 -1.49 5.89 -22.29
N ALA A 242 -0.45 6.10 -21.49
CA ALA A 242 0.02 5.09 -20.54
C ALA A 242 -0.55 5.33 -19.14
N THR A 243 -0.92 4.25 -18.46
CA THR A 243 -1.27 4.30 -17.03
C THR A 243 -0.06 4.73 -16.21
N PRO A 244 -0.16 5.69 -15.28
CA PRO A 244 0.98 6.10 -14.47
C PRO A 244 1.52 4.96 -13.62
N ALA A 245 2.83 4.97 -13.37
CA ALA A 245 3.45 4.05 -12.43
C ALA A 245 3.29 4.58 -11.01
N LEU A 246 3.11 3.65 -10.07
CA LEU A 246 3.07 3.89 -8.64
C LEU A 246 4.19 3.12 -7.95
N ALA A 247 5.00 3.81 -7.14
CA ALA A 247 5.79 3.17 -6.11
C ALA A 247 5.22 3.50 -4.73
N TYR A 248 5.06 2.47 -3.90
CA TYR A 248 4.71 2.56 -2.49
C TYR A 248 5.86 2.03 -1.66
N VAL A 249 6.35 2.84 -0.75
CA VAL A 249 7.46 2.52 0.15
C VAL A 249 6.97 2.70 1.58
N SER A 250 7.23 1.72 2.43
CA SER A 250 6.90 1.80 3.86
C SER A 250 8.01 1.16 4.67
N VAL A 251 8.61 1.92 5.59
CA VAL A 251 9.81 1.52 6.32
C VAL A 251 9.68 1.84 7.79
N PRO A 252 9.45 0.84 8.66
CA PRO A 252 9.55 0.97 10.11
C PRO A 252 10.98 1.39 10.56
N ASP A 253 11.08 2.15 11.65
CA ASP A 253 12.33 2.75 12.11
C ASP A 253 13.40 1.73 12.53
N ASN A 254 13.02 0.55 12.97
CA ASN A 254 13.97 -0.53 13.27
C ASN A 254 14.58 -1.19 12.01
N LEU A 255 14.04 -0.92 10.83
CA LEU A 255 14.65 -1.26 9.53
C LEU A 255 15.47 -0.08 8.95
N GLY A 256 15.43 1.09 9.62
CA GLY A 256 16.14 2.31 9.24
C GLY A 256 15.33 3.21 8.29
N LEU A 257 14.77 4.31 8.81
CA LEU A 257 13.91 5.23 8.04
C LEU A 257 14.59 5.77 6.76
N SER A 258 15.93 5.90 6.76
CA SER A 258 16.69 6.35 5.58
C SER A 258 16.62 5.40 4.38
N VAL A 259 16.20 4.16 4.58
CA VAL A 259 15.96 3.20 3.48
C VAL A 259 14.90 3.75 2.53
N ALA A 260 13.86 4.41 3.04
CA ALA A 260 12.85 5.04 2.18
C ALA A 260 13.47 6.08 1.24
N ASP A 261 14.34 6.95 1.76
CA ASP A 261 15.05 7.97 0.97
C ASP A 261 15.99 7.33 -0.07
N GLN A 262 16.67 6.25 0.29
CA GLN A 262 17.57 5.51 -0.62
C GLN A 262 16.78 4.90 -1.78
N VAL A 263 15.67 4.23 -1.49
CA VAL A 263 14.80 3.64 -2.50
C VAL A 263 14.28 4.71 -3.46
N ILE A 264 13.72 5.82 -2.93
CA ILE A 264 13.17 6.90 -3.75
C ILE A 264 14.24 7.52 -4.65
N LYS A 265 15.46 7.76 -4.15
CA LYS A 265 16.60 8.28 -4.94
C LYS A 265 17.04 7.29 -6.02
N SER A 266 16.86 6.01 -5.80
CA SER A 266 17.28 4.95 -6.73
C SER A 266 16.26 4.69 -7.84
N LEU A 267 15.04 5.27 -7.77
CA LEU A 267 13.99 5.05 -8.75
C LEU A 267 14.43 5.45 -10.15
N LYS A 268 14.20 4.56 -11.11
CA LYS A 268 14.41 4.79 -12.56
C LYS A 268 13.20 4.27 -13.32
N LEU A 269 12.88 4.93 -14.42
CA LEU A 269 11.92 4.46 -15.40
C LEU A 269 12.69 4.17 -16.69
N SER A 270 12.58 2.94 -17.21
CA SER A 270 13.17 2.47 -18.47
C SER A 270 12.16 2.50 -19.60
#